data_95f1c47c7dfeed057e76f781b5dac3fc
#
_entry.id   95f1c47c7dfeed057e76f781b5dac3fc
#
_cell.length_a   1.000
_cell.length_b   1.000
_cell.length_c   1.000
_cell.angle_alpha   90.00
_cell.angle_beta   90.00
_cell.angle_gamma   90.00
#
_symmetry.space_group_name_H-M   'P 1'
#
loop_
_entity.id
_entity.type
_entity.pdbx_description
1 polymer ?
#
loop_
_entity_poly.entity_id
_entity_poly.type
_entity_poly.pdbx_seq_one_letter_code
_entity_poly.pdbx_strand_id
1 'polypeptide(L)'
;MRFMRFLRPLFVSLTLMAASGGAMAADVGFSTLATPVRSDTGQKVEVVEYFMYTCPHCYALDPLMHDWVKKQGDKIAFRRVHLAFPGPKDPLAHAYVTLESMGQLDKVHDRIFRAIHVERNRLNRDDAILDLLVKNGIDKAKYLEMFNSFGVQTKLKRNEALIAAAKIDSAPTIVIDGRFVTSPAQLSRPGQSERQTQEATLVVMDQLVARVLKERVPAPAKK
;
A
#
# COMPACT_ATOMS: atom_id res chain seq x y z
N MET A 1 -91.11 12.32 3.87
CA MET A 1 -90.13 11.66 2.98
C MET A 1 -88.73 12.05 3.47
N ARG A 2 -88.02 11.14 4.14
CA ARG A 2 -86.69 11.38 4.75
C ARG A 2 -85.66 10.71 3.87
N PHE A 3 -84.79 11.51 3.23
CA PHE A 3 -83.63 11.03 2.50
C PHE A 3 -82.48 10.80 3.46
N MET A 4 -82.06 9.57 3.66
CA MET A 4 -80.89 9.16 4.45
C MET A 4 -79.67 9.14 3.53
N ARG A 5 -78.76 10.09 3.70
CA ARG A 5 -77.47 10.15 3.02
C ARG A 5 -76.50 9.22 3.74
N PHE A 6 -76.06 8.14 3.10
CA PHE A 6 -74.97 7.29 3.51
C PHE A 6 -73.65 7.97 3.20
N LEU A 7 -72.90 8.43 4.21
CA LEU A 7 -71.50 8.79 4.11
C LEU A 7 -70.66 7.47 4.10
N ARG A 8 -69.96 7.21 3.02
CA ARG A 8 -68.91 6.17 2.97
C ARG A 8 -67.59 6.82 3.44
N PRO A 9 -66.91 6.25 4.46
CA PRO A 9 -65.58 6.72 4.81
C PRO A 9 -64.59 6.19 3.80
N LEU A 10 -63.84 7.09 3.19
CA LEU A 10 -62.70 6.80 2.27
C LEU A 10 -61.46 6.51 3.15
N PHE A 11 -61.11 5.24 3.32
CA PHE A 11 -59.87 4.84 3.92
C PHE A 11 -58.70 5.13 2.92
N VAL A 12 -57.97 6.22 3.17
CA VAL A 12 -56.70 6.50 2.51
C VAL A 12 -55.63 5.68 3.23
N SER A 13 -55.25 4.54 2.60
CA SER A 13 -54.10 3.75 3.08
C SER A 13 -52.82 4.44 2.68
N LEU A 14 -52.19 5.14 3.64
CA LEU A 14 -50.88 5.72 3.46
C LEU A 14 -49.82 4.61 3.55
N THR A 15 -49.39 4.07 2.39
CA THR A 15 -48.28 3.12 2.27
C THR A 15 -46.97 3.90 2.49
N LEU A 16 -46.38 3.76 3.71
CA LEU A 16 -45.06 4.27 4.03
C LEU A 16 -44.01 3.41 3.28
N MET A 17 -43.56 3.87 2.12
CA MET A 17 -42.40 3.29 1.44
C MET A 17 -41.16 3.63 2.28
N ALA A 18 -40.70 2.68 3.07
CA ALA A 18 -39.38 2.73 3.68
C ALA A 18 -38.33 2.63 2.57
N ALA A 19 -37.84 3.75 2.09
CA ALA A 19 -36.64 3.83 1.27
C ALA A 19 -35.47 3.42 2.17
N SER A 20 -35.08 2.15 2.10
CA SER A 20 -33.80 1.67 2.62
C SER A 20 -32.68 2.29 1.77
N GLY A 21 -32.37 3.55 2.04
CA GLY A 21 -31.16 4.20 1.58
C GLY A 21 -29.98 3.50 2.23
N GLY A 22 -29.40 2.55 1.51
CA GLY A 22 -28.07 2.03 1.86
C GLY A 22 -27.13 3.24 1.90
N ALA A 23 -26.78 3.69 3.09
CA ALA A 23 -25.70 4.65 3.26
C ALA A 23 -24.46 4.01 2.67
N MET A 24 -24.05 4.41 1.46
CA MET A 24 -22.71 4.17 0.94
C MET A 24 -21.79 4.81 1.96
N ALA A 25 -21.16 4.00 2.81
CA ALA A 25 -20.09 4.49 3.68
C ALA A 25 -19.07 5.14 2.76
N ALA A 26 -18.89 6.46 2.89
CA ALA A 26 -17.87 7.16 2.15
C ALA A 26 -16.55 6.43 2.43
N ASP A 27 -15.80 6.09 1.38
CA ASP A 27 -14.50 5.43 1.45
C ASP A 27 -13.52 6.40 2.16
N VAL A 28 -13.52 6.38 3.50
CA VAL A 28 -12.71 7.29 4.29
C VAL A 28 -11.30 6.72 4.40
N GLY A 29 -10.33 7.49 3.90
CA GLY A 29 -8.92 7.17 4.06
C GLY A 29 -8.33 6.24 3.00
N PHE A 30 -9.07 5.92 1.95
CA PHE A 30 -8.55 5.23 0.77
C PHE A 30 -9.29 5.67 -0.50
N SER A 31 -8.71 5.35 -1.64
CA SER A 31 -9.32 5.49 -2.95
C SER A 31 -9.23 4.17 -3.73
N THR A 32 -10.01 4.05 -4.79
CA THR A 32 -9.99 2.89 -5.66
C THR A 32 -9.35 3.27 -7.00
N LEU A 33 -8.40 2.46 -7.47
CA LEU A 33 -7.80 2.65 -8.79
C LEU A 33 -8.85 2.53 -9.88
N ALA A 34 -8.86 3.48 -10.82
CA ALA A 34 -9.76 3.45 -11.98
C ALA A 34 -9.54 2.19 -12.83
N THR A 35 -8.29 1.73 -12.91
CA THR A 35 -7.92 0.47 -13.56
C THR A 35 -7.14 -0.36 -12.55
N PRO A 36 -7.65 -1.51 -12.10
CA PRO A 36 -6.91 -2.37 -11.19
C PRO A 36 -5.60 -2.85 -11.81
N VAL A 37 -4.54 -2.85 -11.01
CA VAL A 37 -3.28 -3.49 -11.37
C VAL A 37 -3.39 -4.98 -11.03
N ARG A 38 -2.99 -5.83 -11.96
CA ARG A 38 -3.09 -7.28 -11.75
C ARG A 38 -2.27 -7.72 -10.54
N SER A 39 -2.92 -8.43 -9.62
CA SER A 39 -2.30 -9.15 -8.50
C SER A 39 -2.25 -10.65 -8.84
N ASP A 40 -1.11 -11.28 -8.61
CA ASP A 40 -0.88 -12.69 -8.94
C ASP A 40 -0.40 -13.48 -7.70
N THR A 41 -1.02 -13.22 -6.55
CA THR A 41 -0.63 -13.77 -5.23
C THR A 41 -1.51 -14.93 -4.77
N GLY A 42 -2.33 -15.48 -5.66
CA GLY A 42 -3.25 -16.58 -5.35
C GLY A 42 -4.27 -16.20 -4.26
N GLN A 43 -4.32 -16.95 -3.18
CA GLN A 43 -5.26 -16.69 -2.07
C GLN A 43 -4.84 -15.55 -1.15
N LYS A 44 -3.55 -15.17 -1.14
CA LYS A 44 -3.04 -14.10 -0.29
C LYS A 44 -3.39 -12.73 -0.88
N VAL A 45 -3.77 -11.77 -0.02
CA VAL A 45 -4.01 -10.40 -0.44
C VAL A 45 -2.67 -9.73 -0.72
N GLU A 46 -2.47 -9.26 -1.96
CA GLU A 46 -1.26 -8.49 -2.27
C GLU A 46 -1.29 -7.14 -1.57
N VAL A 47 -0.19 -6.78 -0.91
CA VAL A 47 0.04 -5.47 -0.31
C VAL A 47 1.36 -4.92 -0.82
N VAL A 48 1.30 -3.83 -1.56
CA VAL A 48 2.48 -3.18 -2.13
C VAL A 48 2.68 -1.83 -1.45
N GLU A 49 3.81 -1.67 -0.77
CA GLU A 49 4.27 -0.38 -0.26
C GLU A 49 5.17 0.29 -1.29
N TYR A 50 4.77 1.45 -1.77
CA TYR A 50 5.61 2.34 -2.58
C TYR A 50 6.30 3.32 -1.65
N PHE A 51 7.63 3.27 -1.60
CA PHE A 51 8.43 4.01 -0.64
C PHE A 51 9.70 4.60 -1.27
N MET A 52 10.39 5.44 -0.52
CA MET A 52 11.75 5.91 -0.84
C MET A 52 12.60 5.89 0.43
N TYR A 53 13.85 5.46 0.32
CA TYR A 53 14.79 5.57 1.45
C TYR A 53 15.04 7.01 1.89
N THR A 54 14.93 7.97 1.00
CA THR A 54 15.10 9.39 1.31
C THR A 54 13.89 10.05 1.97
N CYS A 55 12.74 9.37 2.00
CA CYS A 55 11.50 9.91 2.55
C CYS A 55 11.45 9.75 4.08
N PRO A 56 11.39 10.86 4.86
CA PRO A 56 11.32 10.79 6.31
C PRO A 56 10.04 10.13 6.83
N HIS A 57 8.92 10.29 6.11
CA HIS A 57 7.65 9.65 6.46
C HIS A 57 7.69 8.13 6.24
N CYS A 58 8.44 7.64 5.23
CA CYS A 58 8.69 6.22 5.05
C CYS A 58 9.55 5.66 6.17
N TYR A 59 10.62 6.39 6.56
CA TYR A 59 11.45 6.00 7.69
C TYR A 59 10.66 5.89 9.00
N ALA A 60 9.76 6.85 9.25
CA ALA A 60 8.91 6.82 10.45
C ALA A 60 7.85 5.71 10.42
N LEU A 61 7.33 5.36 9.22
CA LEU A 61 6.33 4.29 9.04
C LEU A 61 6.95 2.89 9.11
N ASP A 62 8.20 2.72 8.71
CA ASP A 62 8.83 1.41 8.49
C ASP A 62 8.75 0.45 9.69
N PRO A 63 9.05 0.85 10.95
CA PRO A 63 8.89 -0.02 12.10
C PRO A 63 7.45 -0.49 12.30
N LEU A 64 6.47 0.39 12.09
CA LEU A 64 5.05 0.07 12.21
C LEU A 64 4.59 -0.89 11.11
N MET A 65 5.08 -0.68 9.89
CA MET A 65 4.81 -1.55 8.76
C MET A 65 5.39 -2.94 8.97
N HIS A 66 6.62 -3.04 9.50
CA HIS A 66 7.24 -4.31 9.84
C HIS A 66 6.38 -5.12 10.82
N ASP A 67 5.96 -4.50 11.93
CA ASP A 67 5.12 -5.15 12.94
C ASP A 67 3.75 -5.53 12.38
N TRP A 68 3.16 -4.65 11.55
CA TRP A 68 1.89 -4.92 10.90
C TRP A 68 1.97 -6.12 9.95
N VAL A 69 2.99 -6.19 9.10
CA VAL A 69 3.22 -7.33 8.18
C VAL A 69 3.35 -8.63 8.95
N LYS A 70 4.15 -8.62 10.03
CA LYS A 70 4.30 -9.79 10.91
C LYS A 70 2.97 -10.25 11.52
N LYS A 71 2.12 -9.31 11.94
CA LYS A 71 0.78 -9.58 12.48
C LYS A 71 -0.16 -10.17 11.42
N GLN A 72 -0.07 -9.73 10.16
CA GLN A 72 -0.91 -10.27 9.07
C GLN A 72 -0.54 -11.72 8.72
N GLY A 73 0.72 -12.10 8.81
CA GLY A 73 1.20 -13.44 8.52
C GLY A 73 0.81 -13.92 7.12
N ASP A 74 0.23 -15.12 7.04
CA ASP A 74 -0.10 -15.76 5.75
C ASP A 74 -1.30 -15.18 5.02
N LYS A 75 -1.99 -14.19 5.58
CA LYS A 75 -3.14 -13.54 4.92
C LYS A 75 -2.73 -12.68 3.74
N ILE A 76 -1.50 -12.15 3.78
CA ILE A 76 -1.01 -11.20 2.78
C ILE A 76 0.24 -11.70 2.06
N ALA A 77 0.47 -11.16 0.87
CA ALA A 77 1.74 -11.19 0.17
C ALA A 77 2.26 -9.75 0.12
N PHE A 78 3.14 -9.43 1.08
CA PHE A 78 3.72 -8.09 1.18
C PHE A 78 4.96 -7.96 0.31
N ARG A 79 5.08 -6.83 -0.36
CA ARG A 79 6.30 -6.41 -1.04
C ARG A 79 6.43 -4.90 -1.07
N ARG A 80 7.64 -4.41 -1.30
CA ARG A 80 7.95 -3.00 -1.48
C ARG A 80 8.36 -2.70 -2.92
N VAL A 81 8.10 -1.48 -3.33
CA VAL A 81 8.59 -0.91 -4.59
C VAL A 81 9.23 0.43 -4.26
N HIS A 82 10.52 0.57 -4.50
CA HIS A 82 11.20 1.84 -4.33
C HIS A 82 10.85 2.77 -5.49
N LEU A 83 10.32 3.96 -5.19
CA LEU A 83 10.10 5.01 -6.17
C LEU A 83 11.45 5.61 -6.58
N ALA A 84 11.73 5.65 -7.87
CA ALA A 84 12.95 6.24 -8.41
C ALA A 84 12.79 7.78 -8.47
N PHE A 85 13.51 8.50 -7.62
CA PHE A 85 13.53 9.96 -7.59
C PHE A 85 14.98 10.47 -7.48
N PRO A 86 15.46 11.28 -8.41
CA PRO A 86 14.73 12.07 -9.40
C PRO A 86 14.46 11.39 -10.76
N GLY A 87 14.46 10.09 -10.85
CA GLY A 87 14.16 9.40 -12.10
C GLY A 87 14.80 8.01 -12.22
N PRO A 88 14.80 7.39 -13.42
CA PRO A 88 15.17 5.97 -13.63
C PRO A 88 16.60 5.59 -13.21
N LYS A 89 17.47 6.57 -13.03
CA LYS A 89 18.86 6.37 -12.59
C LYS A 89 19.06 6.61 -11.09
N ASP A 90 18.01 6.53 -10.29
CA ASP A 90 18.12 6.66 -8.84
C ASP A 90 18.99 5.52 -8.26
N PRO A 91 20.15 5.83 -7.66
CA PRO A 91 21.06 4.83 -7.10
C PRO A 91 20.42 3.99 -5.99
N LEU A 92 19.55 4.60 -5.17
CA LEU A 92 18.88 3.89 -4.08
C LEU A 92 17.79 2.92 -4.59
N ALA A 93 17.06 3.29 -5.65
CA ALA A 93 16.12 2.37 -6.29
C ALA A 93 16.85 1.19 -6.93
N HIS A 94 18.01 1.42 -7.57
CA HIS A 94 18.82 0.36 -8.14
C HIS A 94 19.40 -0.56 -7.05
N ALA A 95 19.94 0.02 -5.99
CA ALA A 95 20.46 -0.75 -4.85
C ALA A 95 19.36 -1.58 -4.18
N TYR A 96 18.16 -1.01 -3.99
CA TYR A 96 17.02 -1.74 -3.45
C TYR A 96 16.70 -2.99 -4.27
N VAL A 97 16.52 -2.85 -5.58
CA VAL A 97 16.20 -3.98 -6.48
C VAL A 97 17.31 -5.02 -6.52
N THR A 98 18.57 -4.57 -6.45
CA THR A 98 19.74 -5.46 -6.38
C THR A 98 19.72 -6.29 -5.10
N LEU A 99 19.57 -5.66 -3.94
CA LEU A 99 19.51 -6.31 -2.63
C LEU A 99 18.33 -7.26 -2.51
N GLU A 100 17.17 -6.85 -3.02
CA GLU A 100 15.97 -7.69 -3.08
C GLU A 100 16.22 -8.94 -3.92
N SER A 101 16.86 -8.80 -5.08
CA SER A 101 17.20 -9.93 -5.98
C SER A 101 18.26 -10.85 -5.37
N MET A 102 19.10 -10.34 -4.47
CA MET A 102 20.06 -11.13 -3.70
C MET A 102 19.45 -11.78 -2.44
N GLY A 103 18.22 -11.43 -2.04
CA GLY A 103 17.64 -11.84 -0.75
C GLY A 103 18.38 -11.26 0.46
N GLN A 104 18.96 -10.06 0.33
CA GLN A 104 19.79 -9.44 1.37
C GLN A 104 19.17 -8.16 1.96
N LEU A 105 17.90 -7.84 1.61
CA LEU A 105 17.24 -6.63 2.11
C LEU A 105 17.16 -6.59 3.63
N ASP A 106 16.69 -7.65 4.26
CA ASP A 106 16.49 -7.71 5.71
C ASP A 106 17.77 -7.41 6.51
N LYS A 107 18.92 -7.67 5.91
CA LYS A 107 20.22 -7.42 6.55
C LYS A 107 20.59 -5.93 6.61
N VAL A 108 20.11 -5.13 5.66
CA VAL A 108 20.62 -3.76 5.47
C VAL A 108 19.53 -2.69 5.32
N HIS A 109 18.26 -3.08 5.25
CA HIS A 109 17.14 -2.15 5.04
C HIS A 109 17.12 -1.01 6.08
N ASP A 110 17.06 -1.37 7.35
CA ASP A 110 17.12 -0.41 8.47
C ASP A 110 18.43 0.39 8.47
N ARG A 111 19.52 -0.25 8.09
CA ARG A 111 20.83 0.39 8.06
C ARG A 111 20.89 1.51 7.03
N ILE A 112 20.26 1.30 5.85
CA ILE A 112 20.18 2.35 4.82
C ILE A 112 19.34 3.53 5.31
N PHE A 113 18.17 3.26 5.88
CA PHE A 113 17.32 4.31 6.47
C PHE A 113 18.07 5.10 7.54
N ARG A 114 18.74 4.43 8.49
CA ARG A 114 19.49 5.09 9.55
C ARG A 114 20.67 5.92 9.01
N ALA A 115 21.35 5.41 8.00
CA ALA A 115 22.43 6.16 7.36
C ALA A 115 21.95 7.51 6.83
N ILE A 116 20.78 7.53 6.20
CA ILE A 116 20.21 8.75 5.60
C ILE A 116 19.62 9.67 6.67
N HIS A 117 18.75 9.15 7.55
CA HIS A 117 17.92 9.99 8.43
C HIS A 117 18.60 10.34 9.74
N VAL A 118 19.47 9.47 10.25
CA VAL A 118 20.17 9.67 11.53
C VAL A 118 21.59 10.19 11.29
N GLU A 119 22.35 9.53 10.41
CA GLU A 119 23.77 9.83 10.17
C GLU A 119 23.97 10.92 9.10
N ARG A 120 22.90 11.38 8.46
CA ARG A 120 22.90 12.42 7.42
C ARG A 120 23.76 12.09 6.19
N ASN A 121 23.96 10.80 5.92
CA ASN A 121 24.63 10.32 4.73
C ASN A 121 23.64 10.34 3.55
N ARG A 122 23.93 11.10 2.50
CA ARG A 122 23.00 11.28 1.38
C ARG A 122 22.78 10.02 0.54
N LEU A 123 23.77 9.12 0.45
CA LEU A 123 23.75 7.89 -0.34
C LEU A 123 23.22 8.11 -1.79
N ASN A 124 23.66 9.21 -2.40
CA ASN A 124 23.19 9.64 -3.72
C ASN A 124 24.11 9.17 -4.87
N ARG A 125 25.03 8.26 -4.61
CA ARG A 125 25.95 7.66 -5.58
C ARG A 125 26.17 6.19 -5.29
N ASP A 126 26.34 5.40 -6.33
CA ASP A 126 26.49 3.94 -6.26
C ASP A 126 27.70 3.52 -5.39
N ASP A 127 28.84 4.25 -5.49
CA ASP A 127 30.04 3.98 -4.71
C ASP A 127 29.81 4.17 -3.19
N ALA A 128 29.13 5.26 -2.81
CA ALA A 128 28.82 5.53 -1.41
C ALA A 128 27.84 4.49 -0.82
N ILE A 129 26.88 4.04 -1.64
CA ILE A 129 25.96 2.96 -1.25
C ILE A 129 26.73 1.66 -1.11
N LEU A 130 27.54 1.29 -2.09
CA LEU A 130 28.35 0.06 -2.07
C LEU A 130 29.25 0.02 -0.82
N ASP A 131 29.91 1.12 -0.49
CA ASP A 131 30.77 1.21 0.71
C ASP A 131 29.97 0.95 1.99
N LEU A 132 28.76 1.52 2.10
CA LEU A 132 27.87 1.24 3.23
C LEU A 132 27.52 -0.25 3.28
N LEU A 133 27.13 -0.84 2.15
CA LEU A 133 26.69 -2.23 2.06
C LEU A 133 27.80 -3.20 2.43
N VAL A 134 29.03 -2.99 1.92
CA VAL A 134 30.19 -3.81 2.24
C VAL A 134 30.54 -3.74 3.71
N LYS A 135 30.54 -2.54 4.32
CA LYS A 135 30.73 -2.35 5.77
C LYS A 135 29.69 -3.08 6.62
N ASN A 136 28.53 -3.37 6.05
CA ASN A 136 27.45 -4.13 6.71
C ASN A 136 27.37 -5.59 6.23
N GLY A 137 28.45 -6.11 5.64
CA GLY A 137 28.63 -7.53 5.34
C GLY A 137 27.93 -8.01 4.07
N ILE A 138 27.65 -7.12 3.11
CA ILE A 138 27.26 -7.50 1.76
C ILE A 138 28.53 -7.81 0.97
N ASP A 139 28.55 -8.95 0.30
CA ASP A 139 29.66 -9.36 -0.58
C ASP A 139 29.73 -8.42 -1.79
N LYS A 140 30.87 -7.73 -1.94
CA LYS A 140 31.08 -6.76 -3.02
C LYS A 140 30.97 -7.37 -4.41
N ALA A 141 31.60 -8.53 -4.62
CA ALA A 141 31.63 -9.16 -5.94
C ALA A 141 30.24 -9.62 -6.37
N LYS A 142 29.51 -10.30 -5.47
CA LYS A 142 28.14 -10.75 -5.72
C LYS A 142 27.19 -9.57 -5.92
N TYR A 143 27.36 -8.49 -5.15
CA TYR A 143 26.55 -7.30 -5.34
C TYR A 143 26.75 -6.68 -6.71
N LEU A 144 27.99 -6.48 -7.16
CA LEU A 144 28.31 -5.89 -8.47
C LEU A 144 27.86 -6.79 -9.64
N GLU A 145 27.99 -8.09 -9.50
CA GLU A 145 27.46 -9.07 -10.47
C GLU A 145 25.94 -8.92 -10.60
N MET A 146 25.21 -8.93 -9.47
CA MET A 146 23.75 -8.80 -9.47
C MET A 146 23.30 -7.42 -9.95
N PHE A 147 23.96 -6.34 -9.50
CA PHE A 147 23.68 -4.95 -9.89
C PHE A 147 23.70 -4.76 -11.40
N ASN A 148 24.64 -5.39 -12.10
CA ASN A 148 24.77 -5.32 -13.55
C ASN A 148 23.96 -6.39 -14.30
N SER A 149 23.20 -7.23 -13.60
CA SER A 149 22.47 -8.32 -14.20
C SER A 149 21.27 -7.84 -15.04
N PHE A 150 20.95 -8.60 -16.09
CA PHE A 150 19.75 -8.38 -16.90
C PHE A 150 18.47 -8.50 -16.04
N GLY A 151 18.48 -9.39 -15.03
CA GLY A 151 17.36 -9.57 -14.11
C GLY A 151 17.01 -8.31 -13.33
N VAL A 152 18.03 -7.63 -12.77
CA VAL A 152 17.85 -6.36 -12.06
C VAL A 152 17.34 -5.26 -12.99
N GLN A 153 17.92 -5.12 -14.18
CA GLN A 153 17.46 -4.13 -15.17
C GLN A 153 16.00 -4.36 -15.59
N THR A 154 15.61 -5.61 -15.79
CA THR A 154 14.23 -5.97 -16.12
C THR A 154 13.27 -5.65 -14.98
N LYS A 155 13.68 -5.93 -13.72
CA LYS A 155 12.88 -5.66 -12.53
C LYS A 155 12.69 -4.16 -12.30
N LEU A 156 13.73 -3.34 -12.52
CA LEU A 156 13.63 -1.88 -12.49
C LEU A 156 12.58 -1.38 -13.48
N LYS A 157 12.64 -1.79 -14.75
CA LYS A 157 11.64 -1.43 -15.76
C LYS A 157 10.23 -1.89 -15.41
N ARG A 158 10.10 -3.08 -14.82
CA ARG A 158 8.81 -3.57 -14.33
C ARG A 158 8.25 -2.71 -13.20
N ASN A 159 9.10 -2.30 -12.27
CA ASN A 159 8.70 -1.41 -11.17
C ASN A 159 8.24 -0.04 -11.69
N GLU A 160 8.94 0.54 -12.66
CA GLU A 160 8.52 1.78 -13.34
C GLU A 160 7.12 1.62 -13.98
N ALA A 161 6.89 0.52 -14.69
CA ALA A 161 5.59 0.23 -15.29
C ALA A 161 4.48 0.08 -14.24
N LEU A 162 4.76 -0.55 -13.10
CA LEU A 162 3.80 -0.69 -11.99
C LEU A 162 3.47 0.67 -11.35
N ILE A 163 4.48 1.51 -11.12
CA ILE A 163 4.32 2.87 -10.59
C ILE A 163 3.42 3.68 -11.53
N ALA A 164 3.70 3.64 -12.83
CA ALA A 164 2.93 4.35 -13.85
C ALA A 164 1.48 3.83 -13.95
N ALA A 165 1.29 2.50 -13.96
CA ALA A 165 -0.05 1.88 -14.04
C ALA A 165 -0.92 2.22 -12.83
N ALA A 166 -0.34 2.24 -11.63
CA ALA A 166 -1.02 2.60 -10.40
C ALA A 166 -1.08 4.13 -10.17
N LYS A 167 -0.47 4.93 -11.05
CA LYS A 167 -0.39 6.41 -10.95
C LYS A 167 0.16 6.87 -9.60
N ILE A 168 1.19 6.19 -9.10
CA ILE A 168 1.82 6.52 -7.82
C ILE A 168 2.79 7.68 -8.03
N ASP A 169 2.59 8.77 -7.29
CA ASP A 169 3.36 10.02 -7.36
C ASP A 169 3.94 10.46 -6.00
N SER A 170 3.64 9.73 -4.95
CA SER A 170 4.03 10.08 -3.58
C SER A 170 4.35 8.85 -2.73
N ALA A 171 5.17 9.07 -1.68
CA ALA A 171 5.57 8.04 -0.72
C ALA A 171 5.42 8.55 0.74
N PRO A 172 5.03 7.67 1.67
CA PRO A 172 4.60 6.28 1.45
C PRO A 172 3.19 6.20 0.87
N THR A 173 2.99 5.30 -0.11
CA THR A 173 1.67 4.95 -0.65
C THR A 173 1.52 3.43 -0.64
N ILE A 174 0.38 2.94 -0.22
CA ILE A 174 0.09 1.51 -0.11
C ILE A 174 -1.02 1.15 -1.09
N VAL A 175 -0.79 0.11 -1.91
CA VAL A 175 -1.80 -0.46 -2.80
C VAL A 175 -2.15 -1.86 -2.32
N ILE A 176 -3.43 -2.10 -2.10
CA ILE A 176 -3.96 -3.38 -1.61
C ILE A 176 -4.77 -4.05 -2.71
N ASP A 177 -4.44 -5.31 -3.00
CA ASP A 177 -5.06 -6.16 -4.02
C ASP A 177 -5.06 -5.55 -5.43
N GLY A 178 -4.08 -4.67 -5.72
CA GLY A 178 -4.01 -3.92 -6.97
C GLY A 178 -5.21 -3.00 -7.22
N ARG A 179 -6.05 -2.73 -6.23
CA ARG A 179 -7.31 -1.98 -6.34
C ARG A 179 -7.42 -0.78 -5.43
N PHE A 180 -7.08 -0.94 -4.17
CA PHE A 180 -7.28 0.08 -3.14
C PHE A 180 -5.98 0.79 -2.81
N VAL A 181 -6.02 2.11 -2.79
CA VAL A 181 -4.87 2.96 -2.50
C VAL A 181 -5.11 3.70 -1.20
N THR A 182 -4.19 3.60 -0.26
CA THR A 182 -4.19 4.40 0.97
C THR A 182 -2.81 4.97 1.24
N SER A 183 -2.74 6.00 2.05
CA SER A 183 -1.48 6.62 2.48
C SER A 183 -1.71 7.43 3.76
N PRO A 184 -0.66 7.72 4.56
CA PRO A 184 -0.78 8.64 5.68
C PRO A 184 -1.30 10.02 5.25
N ALA A 185 -0.92 10.50 4.06
CA ALA A 185 -1.40 11.79 3.54
C ALA A 185 -2.92 11.85 3.37
N GLN A 186 -3.58 10.74 2.97
CA GLN A 186 -5.05 10.69 2.84
C GLN A 186 -5.78 10.71 4.18
N LEU A 187 -5.09 10.33 5.25
CA LEU A 187 -5.65 10.23 6.61
C LEU A 187 -5.27 11.38 7.52
N SER A 188 -4.36 12.23 7.08
CA SER A 188 -3.91 13.39 7.86
C SER A 188 -5.06 14.35 8.14
N ARG A 189 -5.18 14.79 9.39
CA ARG A 189 -6.16 15.76 9.86
C ARG A 189 -5.46 16.84 10.67
N PRO A 190 -5.97 18.07 10.69
CA PRO A 190 -5.45 19.12 11.56
C PRO A 190 -5.38 18.66 13.02
N GLY A 191 -4.24 18.90 13.67
CA GLY A 191 -4.01 18.54 15.08
C GLY A 191 -3.57 17.09 15.34
N GLN A 192 -3.52 16.23 14.32
CA GLN A 192 -2.97 14.89 14.48
C GLN A 192 -1.43 14.89 14.37
N SER A 193 -0.79 14.08 15.22
CA SER A 193 0.63 13.77 15.06
C SER A 193 0.85 12.82 13.88
N GLU A 194 2.08 12.81 13.36
CA GLU A 194 2.48 11.86 12.32
C GLU A 194 2.22 10.41 12.75
N ARG A 195 2.56 10.05 13.97
CA ARG A 195 2.33 8.71 14.53
C ARG A 195 0.85 8.32 14.50
N GLN A 196 -0.04 9.21 14.92
CA GLN A 196 -1.49 8.96 14.87
C GLN A 196 -2.00 8.74 13.45
N THR A 197 -1.48 9.51 12.50
CA THR A 197 -1.83 9.37 11.07
C THR A 197 -1.34 8.03 10.51
N GLN A 198 -0.14 7.60 10.86
CA GLN A 198 0.41 6.31 10.45
C GLN A 198 -0.38 5.13 11.03
N GLU A 199 -0.71 5.18 12.32
CA GLU A 199 -1.55 4.17 12.98
C GLU A 199 -2.95 4.09 12.36
N ALA A 200 -3.56 5.23 12.02
CA ALA A 200 -4.82 5.27 11.30
C ALA A 200 -4.72 4.62 9.91
N THR A 201 -3.58 4.79 9.22
CA THR A 201 -3.33 4.13 7.93
C THR A 201 -3.32 2.61 8.09
N LEU A 202 -2.67 2.08 9.12
CA LEU A 202 -2.66 0.63 9.36
C LEU A 202 -4.06 0.08 9.69
N VAL A 203 -4.91 0.85 10.37
CA VAL A 203 -6.31 0.47 10.61
C VAL A 203 -7.08 0.37 9.28
N VAL A 204 -6.91 1.34 8.37
CA VAL A 204 -7.53 1.28 7.03
C VAL A 204 -7.00 0.08 6.24
N MET A 205 -5.71 -0.20 6.33
CA MET A 205 -5.12 -1.39 5.69
C MET A 205 -5.72 -2.70 6.23
N ASP A 206 -5.92 -2.83 7.56
CA ASP A 206 -6.61 -3.98 8.17
C ASP A 206 -8.01 -4.16 7.60
N GLN A 207 -8.78 -3.09 7.48
CA GLN A 207 -10.13 -3.10 6.92
C GLN A 207 -10.15 -3.54 5.46
N LEU A 208 -9.21 -3.03 4.65
CA LEU A 208 -9.12 -3.37 3.23
C LEU A 208 -8.69 -4.83 3.02
N VAL A 209 -7.72 -5.32 3.79
CA VAL A 209 -7.33 -6.74 3.76
C VAL A 209 -8.51 -7.64 4.14
N ALA A 210 -9.23 -7.31 5.22
CA ALA A 210 -10.41 -8.06 5.63
C ALA A 210 -11.52 -8.05 4.57
N ARG A 211 -11.76 -6.90 3.91
CA ARG A 211 -12.70 -6.77 2.79
C ARG A 211 -12.35 -7.69 1.64
N VAL A 212 -11.10 -7.67 1.17
CA VAL A 212 -10.62 -8.50 0.07
C VAL A 212 -10.74 -9.99 0.41
N LEU A 213 -10.35 -10.39 1.61
CA LEU A 213 -10.48 -11.78 2.05
C LEU A 213 -11.95 -12.24 2.05
N LYS A 214 -12.86 -11.39 2.51
CA LYS A 214 -14.31 -11.68 2.49
C LYS A 214 -14.84 -11.82 1.06
N GLU A 215 -14.41 -10.99 0.12
CA GLU A 215 -14.80 -11.04 -1.29
C GLU A 215 -14.29 -12.32 -2.00
N ARG A 216 -13.18 -12.90 -1.51
CA ARG A 216 -12.60 -14.14 -2.07
C ARG A 216 -13.23 -15.43 -1.54
N VAL A 217 -13.99 -15.37 -0.45
CA VAL A 217 -14.75 -16.53 0.04
C VAL A 217 -15.94 -16.75 -0.93
N PRO A 218 -16.06 -17.93 -1.57
CA PRO A 218 -17.22 -18.22 -2.42
C PRO A 218 -18.50 -18.07 -1.61
N ALA A 219 -19.51 -17.40 -2.19
CA ALA A 219 -20.82 -17.38 -1.59
C ALA A 219 -21.32 -18.84 -1.41
N PRO A 220 -21.93 -19.19 -0.26
CA PRO A 220 -22.48 -20.53 -0.07
C PRO A 220 -23.44 -20.81 -1.22
N ALA A 221 -23.26 -21.95 -1.89
CA ALA A 221 -24.16 -22.39 -2.96
C ALA A 221 -25.59 -22.38 -2.42
N LYS A 222 -26.44 -21.57 -3.02
CA LYS A 222 -27.88 -21.61 -2.69
C LYS A 222 -28.38 -23.03 -3.01
N LYS A 223 -28.77 -23.77 -1.98
CA LYS A 223 -29.46 -25.04 -2.10
C LYS A 223 -30.90 -24.81 -2.58
#